data_7ac0f616780c69c1b9672dc65e3bf7c3
#
_entry.id   7ac0f616780c69c1b9672dc65e3bf7c3
#
_cell.length_a   1.000
_cell.length_b   1.000
_cell.length_c   1.000
_cell.angle_alpha   90.00
_cell.angle_beta   90.00
_cell.angle_gamma   90.00
#
_symmetry.space_group_name_H-M   'P 1'
#
loop_
_entity.id
_entity.type
_entity.pdbx_description
1 polymer ?
#
loop_
_entity_poly.entity_id
_entity_poly.type
_entity_poly.pdbx_seq_one_letter_code
_entity_poly.pdbx_strand_id
1 'polypeptide(L)'
;VGNFNNWDGRAYQMNLLESGIYELFIPGVRAGDIYKYEIKAKGGLTYLKSDPYANAAQLRPNNASVVVDLGKYAWQDENWMKKRGVTQGDKAPISVYEVHLGSWKKPDDGREFYNYREIAPMLASYVKELGYTHVELMPVMEHPLDESWGYQVTGYYAPTARYGTPDDFRYFMDTMHQNDIGVILD
;
A
#
# COMPACT_ATOMS: atom_id res chain seq x y z
N VAL A 1 -17.68 11.80 -2.27
CA VAL A 1 -18.62 10.91 -2.97
C VAL A 1 -18.13 9.48 -2.87
N GLY A 2 -19.02 8.52 -2.84
CA GLY A 2 -18.68 7.10 -2.74
C GLY A 2 -19.92 6.21 -2.83
N ASN A 3 -19.71 4.89 -2.59
CA ASN A 3 -20.82 3.95 -2.57
C ASN A 3 -21.85 4.26 -1.47
N PHE A 4 -21.43 4.88 -0.36
CA PHE A 4 -22.27 5.27 0.76
C PHE A 4 -23.29 6.38 0.43
N ASN A 5 -23.12 7.10 -0.67
CA ASN A 5 -24.06 8.16 -1.11
C ASN A 5 -24.41 8.07 -2.60
N ASN A 6 -24.31 6.87 -3.20
CA ASN A 6 -24.58 6.65 -4.62
C ASN A 6 -23.78 7.59 -5.55
N TRP A 7 -22.61 8.03 -5.14
CA TRP A 7 -21.74 8.95 -5.88
C TRP A 7 -22.34 10.32 -6.15
N ASP A 8 -23.33 10.74 -5.34
CA ASP A 8 -23.99 12.04 -5.48
C ASP A 8 -23.27 13.13 -4.64
N GLY A 9 -22.53 14.01 -5.31
CA GLY A 9 -21.78 15.12 -4.68
C GLY A 9 -22.62 16.23 -4.08
N ARG A 10 -23.96 16.19 -4.24
CA ARG A 10 -24.87 17.17 -3.63
C ARG A 10 -25.17 16.87 -2.17
N ALA A 11 -25.07 15.60 -1.77
CA ALA A 11 -25.52 15.14 -0.45
C ALA A 11 -24.51 15.48 0.68
N TYR A 12 -23.22 15.47 0.38
CA TYR A 12 -22.16 15.62 1.39
C TYR A 12 -21.11 16.63 0.92
N GLN A 13 -21.27 17.88 1.36
CA GLN A 13 -20.31 18.93 1.06
C GLN A 13 -19.38 19.14 2.25
N MET A 14 -18.08 19.27 1.98
CA MET A 14 -17.08 19.55 3.02
C MET A 14 -17.15 21.02 3.46
N ASN A 15 -16.94 21.27 4.72
CA ASN A 15 -16.81 22.59 5.29
C ASN A 15 -15.36 23.07 5.16
N LEU A 16 -15.16 24.29 4.65
CA LEU A 16 -13.87 24.94 4.61
C LEU A 16 -13.58 25.57 5.99
N LEU A 17 -12.49 25.17 6.61
CA LEU A 17 -11.99 25.74 7.85
C LEU A 17 -11.05 26.91 7.55
N GLU A 18 -10.77 27.75 8.58
CA GLU A 18 -9.92 28.94 8.46
C GLU A 18 -8.51 28.65 7.94
N SER A 19 -7.98 27.46 8.19
CA SER A 19 -6.65 27.00 7.73
C SER A 19 -6.60 26.59 6.25
N GLY A 20 -7.72 26.65 5.51
CA GLY A 20 -7.82 26.13 4.14
C GLY A 20 -8.02 24.60 4.08
N ILE A 21 -8.26 23.96 5.20
CA ILE A 21 -8.56 22.54 5.30
C ILE A 21 -10.07 22.34 5.09
N TYR A 22 -10.42 21.32 4.31
CA TYR A 22 -11.81 20.90 4.14
C TYR A 22 -12.09 19.70 5.04
N GLU A 23 -13.19 19.78 5.78
CA GLU A 23 -13.58 18.75 6.76
C GLU A 23 -15.03 18.31 6.54
N LEU A 24 -15.26 17.00 6.70
CA LEU A 24 -16.60 16.41 6.70
C LEU A 24 -16.60 15.11 7.51
N PHE A 25 -17.55 14.97 8.43
CA PHE A 25 -17.87 13.71 9.07
C PHE A 25 -19.05 13.02 8.38
N ILE A 26 -18.88 11.77 7.96
CA ILE A 26 -19.94 10.98 7.31
C ILE A 26 -20.24 9.76 8.19
N PRO A 27 -21.40 9.72 8.86
CA PRO A 27 -21.78 8.58 9.69
C PRO A 27 -22.02 7.33 8.85
N GLY A 28 -21.66 6.17 9.40
CA GLY A 28 -21.92 4.86 8.78
C GLY A 28 -20.90 4.41 7.74
N VAL A 29 -19.92 5.23 7.38
CA VAL A 29 -18.78 4.82 6.55
C VAL A 29 -17.93 3.81 7.31
N ARG A 30 -17.53 2.74 6.64
CA ARG A 30 -16.79 1.61 7.24
C ARG A 30 -15.72 1.07 6.30
N ALA A 31 -14.83 0.25 6.82
CA ALA A 31 -13.82 -0.43 6.03
C ALA A 31 -14.44 -1.21 4.85
N GLY A 32 -13.87 -1.03 3.67
CA GLY A 32 -14.37 -1.55 2.40
C GLY A 32 -15.19 -0.57 1.58
N ASP A 33 -15.66 0.53 2.17
CA ASP A 33 -16.31 1.58 1.38
C ASP A 33 -15.32 2.24 0.43
N ILE A 34 -15.79 2.56 -0.78
CA ILE A 34 -15.00 3.21 -1.82
C ILE A 34 -15.42 4.66 -1.99
N TYR A 35 -14.46 5.55 -2.19
CA TYR A 35 -14.72 6.99 -2.28
C TYR A 35 -13.75 7.74 -3.17
N LYS A 36 -14.16 8.93 -3.58
CA LYS A 36 -13.33 9.98 -4.20
C LYS A 36 -13.73 11.34 -3.66
N TYR A 37 -12.85 12.30 -3.84
CA TYR A 37 -13.17 13.71 -3.66
C TYR A 37 -13.75 14.26 -4.95
N GLU A 38 -14.93 14.91 -4.86
CA GLU A 38 -15.47 15.72 -5.92
C GLU A 38 -15.00 17.16 -5.73
N ILE A 39 -14.09 17.61 -6.59
CA ILE A 39 -13.48 18.93 -6.51
C ILE A 39 -14.17 19.85 -7.51
N LYS A 40 -14.80 20.90 -7.00
CA LYS A 40 -15.37 21.98 -7.80
C LYS A 40 -14.32 23.07 -7.98
N ALA A 41 -13.70 23.11 -9.15
CA ALA A 41 -12.67 24.06 -9.48
C ALA A 41 -13.26 25.41 -9.93
N LYS A 42 -12.42 26.44 -9.91
CA LYS A 42 -12.76 27.76 -10.46
C LYS A 42 -13.15 27.61 -11.93
N GLY A 43 -14.23 28.28 -12.34
CA GLY A 43 -14.79 28.19 -13.70
C GLY A 43 -15.81 27.08 -13.92
N GLY A 44 -16.29 26.42 -12.83
CA GLY A 44 -17.41 25.47 -12.90
C GLY A 44 -17.03 24.04 -13.30
N LEU A 45 -15.75 23.76 -13.48
CA LEU A 45 -15.26 22.41 -13.75
C LEU A 45 -15.34 21.54 -12.49
N THR A 46 -15.74 20.29 -12.65
CA THR A 46 -15.82 19.31 -11.56
C THR A 46 -14.94 18.09 -11.89
N TYR A 47 -14.12 17.69 -10.93
CA TYR A 47 -13.23 16.54 -11.04
C TYR A 47 -13.46 15.56 -9.92
N LEU A 48 -13.40 14.26 -10.23
CA LEU A 48 -13.30 13.20 -9.23
C LEU A 48 -11.82 12.83 -9.05
N LYS A 49 -11.31 12.98 -7.83
CA LYS A 49 -9.93 12.66 -7.48
C LYS A 49 -9.87 11.63 -6.34
N SER A 50 -8.96 10.68 -6.48
CA SER A 50 -8.63 9.78 -5.38
C SER A 50 -8.01 10.57 -4.23
N ASP A 51 -8.12 10.04 -3.03
CA ASP A 51 -7.49 10.60 -1.84
C ASP A 51 -5.98 10.34 -1.90
N PRO A 52 -5.13 11.38 -1.90
CA PRO A 52 -3.68 11.21 -1.94
C PRO A 52 -3.11 10.57 -0.66
N TYR A 53 -3.87 10.57 0.43
CA TYR A 53 -3.51 9.97 1.71
C TYR A 53 -4.19 8.62 1.98
N ALA A 54 -4.93 8.08 1.00
CA ALA A 54 -5.56 6.78 1.17
C ALA A 54 -4.52 5.68 1.42
N ASN A 55 -4.85 4.77 2.34
CA ASN A 55 -4.03 3.61 2.64
C ASN A 55 -4.41 2.36 1.84
N ALA A 56 -5.45 2.45 1.02
CA ALA A 56 -5.82 1.43 0.03
C ALA A 56 -6.50 2.06 -1.17
N ALA A 57 -6.39 1.39 -2.30
CA ALA A 57 -7.04 1.76 -3.55
C ALA A 57 -7.75 0.55 -4.17
N GLN A 58 -8.69 0.81 -5.06
CA GLN A 58 -9.27 -0.24 -5.89
C GLN A 58 -8.24 -0.80 -6.85
N LEU A 59 -8.41 -2.09 -7.19
CA LEU A 59 -7.62 -2.71 -8.25
C LEU A 59 -7.93 -2.04 -9.60
N ARG A 60 -6.88 -1.79 -10.38
CA ARG A 60 -6.99 -1.25 -11.74
C ARG A 60 -7.95 -2.09 -12.61
N PRO A 61 -8.68 -1.53 -13.57
CA PRO A 61 -8.64 -0.14 -14.05
C PRO A 61 -9.37 0.88 -13.15
N ASN A 62 -10.00 0.43 -12.09
CA ASN A 62 -10.61 1.32 -11.12
C ASN A 62 -9.54 2.08 -10.33
N ASN A 63 -9.91 3.24 -9.79
CA ASN A 63 -8.95 4.11 -9.11
C ASN A 63 -9.57 4.91 -7.96
N ALA A 64 -10.64 4.41 -7.36
CA ALA A 64 -11.16 5.02 -6.13
C ALA A 64 -10.32 4.60 -4.92
N SER A 65 -10.30 5.45 -3.92
CA SER A 65 -9.73 5.15 -2.61
C SER A 65 -10.64 4.19 -1.85
N VAL A 66 -10.06 3.38 -0.99
CA VAL A 66 -10.78 2.41 -0.14
C VAL A 66 -10.55 2.74 1.32
N VAL A 67 -11.63 2.79 2.10
CA VAL A 67 -11.56 2.96 3.55
C VAL A 67 -11.00 1.67 4.17
N VAL A 68 -9.99 1.78 5.02
CA VAL A 68 -9.38 0.63 5.71
C VAL A 68 -9.32 0.86 7.21
N ASP A 69 -9.42 -0.22 7.96
CA ASP A 69 -9.17 -0.24 9.40
C ASP A 69 -7.69 -0.61 9.63
N LEU A 70 -6.90 0.37 9.99
CA LEU A 70 -5.46 0.19 10.21
C LEU A 70 -5.13 -0.54 11.53
N GLY A 71 -6.09 -0.72 12.41
CA GLY A 71 -5.90 -1.34 13.73
C GLY A 71 -6.02 -2.86 13.77
N LYS A 72 -6.40 -3.51 12.66
CA LYS A 72 -6.70 -4.96 12.65
C LYS A 72 -5.48 -5.87 12.64
N TYR A 73 -4.37 -5.45 12.06
CA TYR A 73 -3.22 -6.32 11.91
C TYR A 73 -2.45 -6.46 13.23
N ALA A 74 -2.25 -7.70 13.67
CA ALA A 74 -1.45 -8.03 14.85
C ALA A 74 -0.03 -8.43 14.42
N TRP A 75 0.93 -7.54 14.64
CA TRP A 75 2.33 -7.75 14.31
C TRP A 75 2.96 -8.87 15.14
N GLN A 76 3.83 -9.66 14.54
CA GLN A 76 4.58 -10.75 15.18
C GLN A 76 6.10 -10.51 15.15
N ASP A 77 6.51 -9.28 14.91
CA ASP A 77 7.91 -8.89 14.69
C ASP A 77 8.60 -8.27 15.93
N GLU A 78 8.07 -8.49 17.13
CA GLU A 78 8.62 -7.92 18.38
C GLU A 78 10.12 -8.19 18.58
N ASN A 79 10.59 -9.39 18.21
CA ASN A 79 12.00 -9.75 18.33
C ASN A 79 12.87 -8.91 17.40
N TRP A 80 12.41 -8.71 16.15
CA TRP A 80 13.05 -7.81 15.20
C TRP A 80 13.11 -6.38 15.73
N MET A 81 12.00 -5.85 16.21
CA MET A 81 11.91 -4.49 16.74
C MET A 81 12.82 -4.26 17.93
N LYS A 82 13.05 -5.27 18.78
CA LYS A 82 13.97 -5.19 19.93
C LYS A 82 15.44 -5.19 19.52
N LYS A 83 15.80 -5.96 18.50
CA LYS A 83 17.21 -6.19 18.12
C LYS A 83 17.71 -5.37 16.94
N ARG A 84 16.82 -4.82 16.10
CA ARG A 84 17.21 -4.13 14.84
C ARG A 84 18.22 -2.99 15.05
N GLY A 85 18.14 -2.25 16.16
CA GLY A 85 19.09 -1.18 16.46
C GLY A 85 20.53 -1.65 16.68
N VAL A 86 20.73 -2.92 17.02
CA VAL A 86 22.05 -3.54 17.19
C VAL A 86 22.45 -4.32 15.93
N THR A 87 21.57 -5.16 15.41
CA THR A 87 21.86 -6.04 14.27
C THR A 87 21.83 -5.33 12.93
N GLN A 88 21.19 -4.18 12.85
CA GLN A 88 21.04 -3.33 11.66
C GLN A 88 21.64 -1.94 11.88
N GLY A 89 22.48 -1.78 12.90
CA GLY A 89 23.15 -0.51 13.22
C GLY A 89 24.26 -0.15 12.24
N ASP A 90 24.79 1.07 12.35
CA ASP A 90 25.79 1.66 11.44
C ASP A 90 27.05 0.83 11.17
N LYS A 91 27.36 -0.11 12.07
CA LYS A 91 28.52 -1.01 11.96
C LYS A 91 28.18 -2.41 11.44
N ALA A 92 26.90 -2.71 11.22
CA ALA A 92 26.48 -4.00 10.70
C ALA A 92 26.72 -4.07 9.18
N PRO A 93 27.15 -5.20 8.64
CA PRO A 93 27.25 -5.37 7.20
C PRO A 93 25.85 -5.35 6.58
N ILE A 94 25.72 -4.68 5.43
CA ILE A 94 24.48 -4.60 4.66
C ILE A 94 24.71 -5.26 3.31
N SER A 95 23.79 -6.15 2.93
CA SER A 95 23.69 -6.72 1.59
C SER A 95 22.23 -6.65 1.17
N VAL A 96 21.95 -5.95 0.07
CA VAL A 96 20.59 -5.65 -0.38
C VAL A 96 20.25 -6.46 -1.63
N TYR A 97 19.09 -7.08 -1.64
CA TYR A 97 18.50 -7.72 -2.82
C TYR A 97 17.34 -6.87 -3.33
N GLU A 98 17.53 -6.17 -4.43
CA GLU A 98 16.48 -5.40 -5.09
C GLU A 98 15.56 -6.33 -5.88
N VAL A 99 14.24 -6.10 -5.78
CA VAL A 99 13.25 -6.98 -6.40
C VAL A 99 11.99 -6.25 -6.82
N HIS A 100 11.51 -6.53 -8.04
CA HIS A 100 10.18 -6.19 -8.51
C HIS A 100 9.23 -7.38 -8.27
N LEU A 101 8.29 -7.25 -7.34
CA LEU A 101 7.43 -8.35 -6.91
C LEU A 101 6.63 -8.99 -8.06
N GLY A 102 6.16 -8.18 -9.00
CA GLY A 102 5.34 -8.64 -10.12
C GLY A 102 6.08 -9.45 -11.18
N SER A 103 7.42 -9.41 -11.24
CA SER A 103 8.22 -10.11 -12.25
C SER A 103 9.21 -11.11 -11.68
N TRP A 104 9.46 -11.10 -10.37
CA TRP A 104 10.42 -11.99 -9.73
C TRP A 104 10.09 -13.47 -9.91
N LYS A 105 8.84 -13.83 -9.66
CA LYS A 105 8.29 -15.16 -9.97
C LYS A 105 6.86 -15.03 -10.47
N LYS A 106 6.47 -15.93 -11.37
CA LYS A 106 5.10 -16.02 -11.87
C LYS A 106 4.45 -17.30 -11.36
N PRO A 107 3.16 -17.25 -10.94
CA PRO A 107 2.39 -18.45 -10.67
C PRO A 107 2.17 -19.24 -11.96
N ASP A 108 1.99 -20.56 -11.83
CA ASP A 108 1.74 -21.50 -12.93
C ASP A 108 0.25 -21.86 -13.08
N ASP A 109 -0.61 -21.21 -12.28
CA ASP A 109 -2.06 -21.44 -12.20
C ASP A 109 -2.90 -20.48 -13.07
N GLY A 110 -2.25 -19.71 -13.94
CA GLY A 110 -2.88 -18.77 -14.85
C GLY A 110 -3.12 -17.37 -14.26
N ARG A 111 -2.81 -17.13 -13.00
CA ARG A 111 -2.79 -15.78 -12.41
C ARG A 111 -1.59 -15.00 -12.92
N GLU A 112 -1.77 -13.68 -12.96
CA GLU A 112 -0.70 -12.79 -13.42
C GLU A 112 0.41 -12.61 -12.36
N PHE A 113 0.05 -12.56 -11.07
CA PHE A 113 0.95 -12.31 -9.96
C PHE A 113 0.69 -13.24 -8.77
N TYR A 114 1.75 -13.52 -8.01
CA TYR A 114 1.58 -13.96 -6.62
C TYR A 114 1.08 -12.80 -5.75
N ASN A 115 0.29 -13.10 -4.74
CA ASN A 115 -0.07 -12.11 -3.74
C ASN A 115 1.04 -11.93 -2.69
N TYR A 116 0.93 -10.87 -1.87
CA TYR A 116 1.90 -10.56 -0.82
C TYR A 116 2.15 -11.73 0.14
N ARG A 117 1.09 -12.48 0.50
CA ARG A 117 1.21 -13.60 1.45
C ARG A 117 1.92 -14.81 0.85
N GLU A 118 1.72 -15.05 -0.44
CA GLU A 118 2.37 -16.17 -1.13
C GLU A 118 3.85 -15.88 -1.38
N ILE A 119 4.17 -14.66 -1.83
CA ILE A 119 5.53 -14.29 -2.20
C ILE A 119 6.44 -14.11 -0.97
N ALA A 120 5.88 -13.67 0.17
CA ALA A 120 6.66 -13.38 1.36
C ALA A 120 7.54 -14.55 1.83
N PRO A 121 7.01 -15.75 2.11
CA PRO A 121 7.84 -16.87 2.56
C PRO A 121 8.82 -17.35 1.48
N MET A 122 8.45 -17.29 0.20
CA MET A 122 9.33 -17.69 -0.90
C MET A 122 10.53 -16.74 -1.02
N LEU A 123 10.28 -15.44 -0.96
CA LEU A 123 11.34 -14.44 -1.06
C LEU A 123 12.23 -14.45 0.18
N ALA A 124 11.63 -14.55 1.38
CA ALA A 124 12.39 -14.64 2.63
C ALA A 124 13.36 -15.83 2.64
N SER A 125 12.89 -17.01 2.22
CA SER A 125 13.75 -18.19 2.12
C SER A 125 14.89 -17.99 1.13
N TYR A 126 14.58 -17.45 -0.05
CA TYR A 126 15.56 -17.24 -1.12
C TYR A 126 16.67 -16.25 -0.72
N VAL A 127 16.30 -15.08 -0.21
CA VAL A 127 17.30 -14.05 0.16
C VAL A 127 18.12 -14.47 1.37
N LYS A 128 17.53 -15.21 2.31
CA LYS A 128 18.23 -15.76 3.48
C LYS A 128 19.25 -16.83 3.10
N GLU A 129 18.90 -17.73 2.19
CA GLU A 129 19.82 -18.76 1.66
C GLU A 129 21.04 -18.12 0.98
N LEU A 130 20.84 -17.00 0.27
CA LEU A 130 21.93 -16.27 -0.40
C LEU A 130 22.68 -15.32 0.51
N GLY A 131 22.28 -15.17 1.78
CA GLY A 131 22.99 -14.35 2.78
C GLY A 131 22.73 -12.85 2.68
N TYR A 132 21.64 -12.42 2.01
CA TYR A 132 21.21 -11.02 2.01
C TYR A 132 20.62 -10.62 3.36
N THR A 133 20.86 -9.39 3.76
CA THR A 133 20.34 -8.81 5.01
C THR A 133 19.07 -7.99 4.80
N HIS A 134 18.87 -7.47 3.59
CA HIS A 134 17.75 -6.61 3.25
C HIS A 134 17.16 -6.99 1.89
N VAL A 135 15.88 -6.70 1.74
CA VAL A 135 15.18 -6.66 0.46
C VAL A 135 14.83 -5.22 0.17
N GLU A 136 15.13 -4.73 -1.02
CA GLU A 136 14.64 -3.47 -1.53
C GLU A 136 13.52 -3.74 -2.54
N LEU A 137 12.32 -3.27 -2.21
CA LEU A 137 11.17 -3.41 -3.09
C LEU A 137 11.13 -2.25 -4.07
N MET A 138 11.29 -2.54 -5.37
CA MET A 138 10.88 -1.58 -6.40
C MET A 138 9.44 -1.14 -6.15
N PRO A 139 9.01 0.07 -6.60
CA PRO A 139 7.84 0.73 -6.04
C PRO A 139 6.61 -0.15 -5.92
N VAL A 140 6.13 -0.32 -4.68
CA VAL A 140 4.89 -1.03 -4.33
C VAL A 140 3.74 -0.10 -3.99
N MET A 141 3.92 1.20 -4.17
CA MET A 141 2.85 2.19 -4.08
C MET A 141 1.84 1.97 -5.22
N GLU A 142 0.58 2.35 -4.99
CA GLU A 142 -0.45 2.16 -6.02
C GLU A 142 -0.17 2.97 -7.28
N HIS A 143 -0.28 2.31 -8.43
CA HIS A 143 0.00 2.86 -9.75
C HIS A 143 -0.90 2.22 -10.82
N PRO A 144 -1.30 2.95 -11.89
CA PRO A 144 -2.22 2.42 -12.90
C PRO A 144 -1.53 1.55 -13.96
N LEU A 145 -0.25 1.82 -14.27
CA LEU A 145 0.48 1.28 -15.41
C LEU A 145 1.54 0.28 -14.97
N ASP A 146 1.40 -0.98 -15.38
CA ASP A 146 2.34 -2.05 -15.02
C ASP A 146 3.74 -1.83 -15.59
N GLU A 147 3.82 -1.33 -16.82
CA GLU A 147 5.07 -1.04 -17.51
C GLU A 147 5.89 0.06 -16.85
N SER A 148 5.29 0.84 -15.95
CA SER A 148 6.02 1.83 -15.15
C SER A 148 6.84 1.22 -14.01
N TRP A 149 6.66 -0.07 -13.74
CA TRP A 149 7.25 -0.79 -12.60
C TRP A 149 6.93 -0.14 -11.23
N GLY A 150 5.82 0.61 -11.18
CA GLY A 150 5.39 1.33 -10.01
C GLY A 150 5.88 2.78 -9.89
N TYR A 151 6.72 3.26 -10.81
CA TYR A 151 7.27 4.62 -10.75
C TYR A 151 6.27 5.72 -11.13
N GLN A 152 5.13 5.40 -11.75
CA GLN A 152 4.04 6.36 -12.01
C GLN A 152 2.96 6.28 -10.92
N VAL A 153 3.30 6.72 -9.74
CA VAL A 153 2.50 6.60 -8.52
C VAL A 153 1.22 7.42 -8.58
N THR A 154 0.10 6.83 -8.17
CA THR A 154 -1.17 7.51 -7.94
C THR A 154 -1.65 7.47 -6.49
N GLY A 155 -1.09 6.60 -5.65
CA GLY A 155 -1.41 6.48 -4.23
C GLY A 155 -0.18 6.22 -3.39
N TYR A 156 0.47 7.28 -2.90
CA TYR A 156 1.75 7.21 -2.18
C TYR A 156 1.71 6.40 -0.89
N TYR A 157 0.55 6.32 -0.24
CA TYR A 157 0.39 5.63 1.05
C TYR A 157 -0.38 4.32 0.95
N ALA A 158 -0.79 3.95 -0.25
CA ALA A 158 -1.50 2.70 -0.51
C ALA A 158 -0.57 1.68 -1.15
N PRO A 159 -0.36 0.50 -0.56
CA PRO A 159 0.28 -0.59 -1.27
C PRO A 159 -0.58 -1.01 -2.45
N THR A 160 0.06 -1.32 -3.58
CA THR A 160 -0.69 -1.66 -4.80
C THR A 160 -1.63 -2.84 -4.58
N ALA A 161 -2.88 -2.68 -4.98
CA ALA A 161 -3.91 -3.71 -4.88
C ALA A 161 -3.66 -4.94 -5.80
N ARG A 162 -2.67 -4.88 -6.70
CA ARG A 162 -2.27 -5.98 -7.57
C ARG A 162 -1.90 -7.24 -6.81
N TYR A 163 -1.25 -7.07 -5.67
CA TYR A 163 -0.71 -8.16 -4.87
C TYR A 163 -1.50 -8.44 -3.60
N GLY A 164 -2.62 -7.73 -3.38
CA GLY A 164 -3.49 -7.96 -2.22
C GLY A 164 -3.86 -6.71 -1.45
N THR A 165 -4.27 -6.91 -0.21
CA THR A 165 -4.72 -5.87 0.70
C THR A 165 -3.56 -5.23 1.48
N PRO A 166 -3.77 -4.07 2.15
CA PRO A 166 -2.80 -3.51 3.08
C PRO A 166 -2.38 -4.48 4.21
N ASP A 167 -3.30 -5.33 4.69
CA ASP A 167 -2.96 -6.32 5.70
C ASP A 167 -2.12 -7.47 5.14
N ASP A 168 -2.26 -7.79 3.85
CA ASP A 168 -1.39 -8.75 3.18
C ASP A 168 0.02 -8.18 2.99
N PHE A 169 0.13 -6.87 2.72
CA PHE A 169 1.43 -6.20 2.69
C PHE A 169 2.09 -6.14 4.08
N ARG A 170 1.31 -5.89 5.15
CA ARG A 170 1.83 -5.98 6.52
C ARG A 170 2.31 -7.38 6.85
N TYR A 171 1.60 -8.41 6.42
CA TYR A 171 2.04 -9.80 6.56
C TYR A 171 3.37 -10.05 5.83
N PHE A 172 3.54 -9.47 4.64
CA PHE A 172 4.81 -9.55 3.92
C PHE A 172 5.95 -8.94 4.75
N MET A 173 5.77 -7.72 5.26
CA MET A 173 6.74 -7.04 6.11
C MET A 173 7.07 -7.86 7.37
N ASP A 174 6.04 -8.34 8.04
CA ASP A 174 6.15 -9.15 9.27
C ASP A 174 6.92 -10.46 9.01
N THR A 175 6.66 -11.11 7.89
CA THR A 175 7.38 -12.32 7.46
C THR A 175 8.86 -12.04 7.22
N MET A 176 9.22 -10.92 6.58
CA MET A 176 10.61 -10.51 6.39
C MET A 176 11.29 -10.28 7.73
N HIS A 177 10.67 -9.51 8.63
CA HIS A 177 11.19 -9.21 9.97
C HIS A 177 11.39 -10.47 10.82
N GLN A 178 10.46 -11.42 10.78
CA GLN A 178 10.60 -12.70 11.48
C GLN A 178 11.75 -13.56 10.95
N ASN A 179 12.19 -13.33 9.73
CA ASN A 179 13.36 -13.98 9.12
C ASN A 179 14.65 -13.16 9.23
N ASP A 180 14.67 -12.09 10.03
CA ASP A 180 15.79 -11.18 10.21
C ASP A 180 16.20 -10.42 8.95
N ILE A 181 15.24 -10.14 8.07
CA ILE A 181 15.43 -9.41 6.82
C ILE A 181 14.79 -8.03 6.95
N GLY A 182 15.61 -6.98 6.74
CA GLY A 182 15.11 -5.61 6.62
C GLY A 182 14.42 -5.38 5.28
N VAL A 183 13.48 -4.44 5.24
CA VAL A 183 12.81 -4.06 3.99
C VAL A 183 13.01 -2.58 3.73
N ILE A 184 13.45 -2.27 2.54
CA ILE A 184 13.60 -0.91 1.99
C ILE A 184 12.49 -0.75 0.96
N LEU A 185 11.84 0.42 0.96
CA LEU A 185 10.85 0.79 -0.05
C LEU A 185 11.45 1.88 -0.94
N ASP A 186 11.49 1.62 -2.25
CA ASP A 186 11.86 2.60 -3.27
C ASP A 186 10.66 3.48 -3.63
#